data_cedd6516aac4294d114a5f379499e157
#
_entry.id   cedd6516aac4294d114a5f379499e157
#
_cell.length_a   1.000
_cell.length_b   1.000
_cell.length_c   1.000
_cell.angle_alpha   90.00
_cell.angle_beta   90.00
_cell.angle_gamma   90.00
#
_symmetry.space_group_name_H-M   'P 1'
#
loop_
_entity.id
_entity.type
_entity.pdbx_description
1 polymer ?
#
loop_
_entity_poly.entity_id
_entity_poly.type
_entity_poly.pdbx_seq_one_letter_code
_entity_poly.pdbx_strand_id
1 'polypeptide(L)'
;MNRQRIHLLPLLVLLALMSGISAKAQRIQLEGTVVKPSDEHIQYIGRFSFKNPDSPAFTYPGVQINARFEGTSLKMLAKPMSGYFMAQIDNGKPFKVGFNAPKDSVVSLATSLRDEAHEVRLMYVIEGYQRMPEFRGFILDEGRKLLEPPYLPERKIEFIGNSITCGYGVESTNPKEGFSDETENHYLTYAAITARNLKAQHLVVARSGIGIYRNYAGPKTGNRNSMAAMYDQTLFGVQNEKWNF
;
A
#
# COMPACT_ATOMS: atom_id res chain seq x y z
N MET A 1 74.32 36.92 33.50
CA MET A 1 74.38 35.78 32.57
C MET A 1 73.35 34.74 33.05
N ASN A 2 72.15 34.84 32.52
CA ASN A 2 71.03 33.95 32.90
C ASN A 2 70.84 32.93 31.74
N ARG A 3 71.09 31.66 32.10
CA ARG A 3 70.77 30.53 31.20
C ARG A 3 69.30 30.14 31.42
N GLN A 4 68.45 30.38 30.44
CA GLN A 4 67.11 29.84 30.40
C GLN A 4 67.16 28.35 30.06
N ARG A 5 66.61 27.53 30.90
CA ARG A 5 66.38 26.11 30.64
C ARG A 5 65.06 25.95 29.86
N ILE A 6 65.13 25.43 28.66
CA ILE A 6 63.98 25.05 27.83
C ILE A 6 63.53 23.69 28.34
N HIS A 7 62.32 23.63 28.92
CA HIS A 7 61.66 22.38 29.25
C HIS A 7 60.90 21.88 28.01
N LEU A 8 61.41 20.79 27.40
CA LEU A 8 60.65 20.04 26.42
C LEU A 8 59.55 19.26 27.15
N LEU A 9 58.28 19.59 26.92
CA LEU A 9 57.13 18.74 27.22
C LEU A 9 57.07 17.61 26.20
N PRO A 10 56.93 16.34 26.56
CA PRO A 10 56.64 15.27 25.65
C PRO A 10 55.17 15.35 25.17
N LEU A 11 55.01 15.46 23.86
CA LEU A 11 53.70 15.41 23.19
C LEU A 11 53.18 13.98 23.29
N LEU A 12 52.29 13.73 24.24
CA LEU A 12 51.51 12.47 24.34
C LEU A 12 50.52 12.43 23.18
N VAL A 13 50.87 11.65 22.15
CA VAL A 13 49.93 11.28 21.07
C VAL A 13 48.93 10.31 21.62
N LEU A 14 47.74 10.83 21.94
CA LEU A 14 46.58 10.02 22.30
C LEU A 14 46.04 9.35 21.03
N LEU A 15 46.47 8.12 20.75
CA LEU A 15 45.90 7.28 19.71
C LEU A 15 44.50 6.86 20.20
N ALA A 16 43.48 7.63 19.81
CA ALA A 16 42.08 7.23 19.99
C ALA A 16 41.82 6.01 19.10
N LEU A 17 41.78 4.86 19.73
CA LEU A 17 41.23 3.63 19.16
C LEU A 17 39.74 3.93 18.80
N MET A 18 39.48 4.31 17.59
CA MET A 18 38.14 4.25 17.02
C MET A 18 37.75 2.79 16.88
N SER A 19 37.25 2.20 17.96
CA SER A 19 36.46 0.97 17.88
C SER A 19 35.23 1.31 17.05
N GLY A 20 35.29 0.94 15.76
CA GLY A 20 34.16 1.01 14.86
C GLY A 20 33.02 0.17 15.43
N ILE A 21 32.07 0.81 16.09
CA ILE A 21 30.80 0.22 16.41
C ILE A 21 30.10 0.03 15.07
N SER A 22 30.32 -1.15 14.45
CA SER A 22 29.51 -1.60 13.34
C SER A 22 28.09 -1.72 13.87
N ALA A 23 27.27 -0.72 13.63
CA ALA A 23 25.84 -0.81 13.86
C ALA A 23 25.31 -1.91 12.93
N LYS A 24 25.33 -3.16 13.39
CA LYS A 24 24.55 -4.22 12.74
C LYS A 24 23.11 -3.75 12.78
N ALA A 25 22.57 -3.40 11.62
CA ALA A 25 21.15 -3.19 11.48
C ALA A 25 20.45 -4.41 12.08
N GLN A 26 19.80 -4.21 13.20
CA GLN A 26 19.07 -5.26 13.89
C GLN A 26 17.91 -5.62 12.93
N ARG A 27 18.06 -6.76 12.22
CA ARG A 27 16.96 -7.32 11.43
C ARG A 27 15.83 -7.55 12.43
N ILE A 28 14.74 -6.84 12.26
CA ILE A 28 13.50 -7.15 12.98
C ILE A 28 13.18 -8.59 12.57
N GLN A 29 13.35 -9.52 13.50
CA GLN A 29 12.97 -10.91 13.27
C GLN A 29 11.44 -10.92 13.29
N LEU A 30 10.85 -11.07 12.12
CA LEU A 30 9.40 -11.20 11.99
C LEU A 30 9.04 -12.59 12.52
N GLU A 31 8.31 -12.64 13.62
CA GLU A 31 7.79 -13.90 14.15
C GLU A 31 6.70 -14.41 13.22
N GLY A 32 6.82 -15.68 12.79
CA GLY A 32 5.89 -16.37 11.89
C GLY A 32 6.45 -16.64 10.50
N THR A 33 5.66 -17.31 9.69
CA THR A 33 5.98 -17.64 8.29
C THR A 33 5.70 -16.46 7.37
N VAL A 34 6.75 -15.94 6.72
CA VAL A 34 6.61 -14.86 5.72
C VAL A 34 6.22 -15.46 4.37
N VAL A 35 5.10 -14.99 3.84
CA VAL A 35 4.60 -15.32 2.49
C VAL A 35 4.89 -14.15 1.57
N LYS A 36 5.60 -14.42 0.48
CA LYS A 36 5.96 -13.41 -0.52
C LYS A 36 4.77 -13.00 -1.39
N PRO A 37 4.78 -11.77 -1.95
CA PRO A 37 3.77 -11.33 -2.91
C PRO A 37 3.66 -12.22 -4.17
N SER A 38 4.75 -12.90 -4.54
CA SER A 38 4.80 -13.81 -5.69
C SER A 38 4.18 -15.20 -5.45
N ASP A 39 3.61 -15.45 -4.26
CA ASP A 39 2.91 -16.69 -3.97
C ASP A 39 1.65 -16.81 -4.86
N GLU A 40 1.48 -17.94 -5.51
CA GLU A 40 0.40 -18.20 -6.47
C GLU A 40 -1.01 -18.21 -5.86
N HIS A 41 -1.10 -18.35 -4.52
CA HIS A 41 -2.36 -18.34 -3.79
C HIS A 41 -2.82 -16.92 -3.40
N ILE A 42 -2.07 -15.88 -3.81
CA ILE A 42 -2.49 -14.49 -3.65
C ILE A 42 -3.22 -14.02 -4.91
N GLN A 43 -4.46 -13.58 -4.75
CA GLN A 43 -5.25 -13.02 -5.84
C GLN A 43 -5.13 -11.49 -5.88
N TYR A 44 -4.83 -10.97 -7.05
CA TYR A 44 -4.74 -9.55 -7.32
C TYR A 44 -5.87 -9.10 -8.25
N ILE A 45 -6.62 -8.07 -7.87
CA ILE A 45 -7.71 -7.50 -8.68
C ILE A 45 -7.44 -6.01 -8.88
N GLY A 46 -7.46 -5.56 -10.14
CA GLY A 46 -7.10 -4.19 -10.50
C GLY A 46 -5.69 -4.11 -11.08
N ARG A 47 -5.16 -2.89 -11.20
CA ARG A 47 -3.91 -2.63 -11.90
C ARG A 47 -2.73 -2.64 -10.94
N PHE A 48 -1.86 -3.62 -11.10
CA PHE A 48 -0.61 -3.79 -10.38
C PHE A 48 0.57 -3.82 -11.35
N SER A 49 1.67 -3.20 -10.96
CA SER A 49 2.96 -3.40 -11.60
C SER A 49 3.72 -4.52 -10.91
N PHE A 50 3.99 -5.59 -11.65
CA PHE A 50 4.80 -6.71 -11.21
C PHE A 50 6.24 -6.65 -11.73
N LYS A 51 6.75 -5.47 -12.06
CA LYS A 51 8.18 -5.29 -12.42
C LYS A 51 9.11 -5.84 -11.34
N ASN A 52 8.70 -5.71 -10.10
CA ASN A 52 9.28 -6.45 -8.98
C ASN A 52 8.20 -7.38 -8.40
N PRO A 53 8.27 -8.69 -8.64
CA PRO A 53 7.26 -9.63 -8.15
C PRO A 53 7.25 -9.78 -6.62
N ASP A 54 8.35 -9.42 -5.94
CA ASP A 54 8.43 -9.44 -4.48
C ASP A 54 7.93 -8.13 -3.83
N SER A 55 7.52 -7.14 -4.64
CA SER A 55 6.92 -5.88 -4.17
C SER A 55 6.03 -5.25 -5.26
N PRO A 56 4.92 -5.88 -5.67
CA PRO A 56 4.01 -5.31 -6.64
C PRO A 56 3.51 -3.95 -6.17
N ALA A 57 3.60 -2.97 -7.11
CA ALA A 57 3.19 -1.60 -6.87
C ALA A 57 1.83 -1.30 -7.51
N PHE A 58 1.12 -0.34 -6.97
CA PHE A 58 -0.19 0.10 -7.45
C PHE A 58 -0.44 1.55 -7.12
N THR A 59 -1.34 2.22 -7.83
CA THR A 59 -1.62 3.64 -7.61
C THR A 59 -3.10 3.98 -7.63
N TYR A 60 -3.93 3.12 -8.21
CA TYR A 60 -5.37 3.37 -8.25
C TYR A 60 -6.05 2.91 -6.97
N PRO A 61 -7.04 3.67 -6.45
CA PRO A 61 -7.89 3.18 -5.38
C PRO A 61 -8.70 1.96 -5.88
N GLY A 62 -9.17 1.13 -4.96
CA GLY A 62 -10.00 -0.01 -5.29
C GLY A 62 -9.26 -1.25 -5.77
N VAL A 63 -7.93 -1.24 -5.93
CA VAL A 63 -7.17 -2.47 -6.15
C VAL A 63 -7.30 -3.38 -4.93
N GLN A 64 -7.37 -4.69 -5.17
CA GLN A 64 -7.61 -5.67 -4.11
C GLN A 64 -6.54 -6.75 -4.09
N ILE A 65 -6.26 -7.23 -2.87
CA ILE A 65 -5.35 -8.33 -2.58
C ILE A 65 -6.11 -9.30 -1.69
N ASN A 66 -6.40 -10.48 -2.21
CA ASN A 66 -7.15 -11.49 -1.49
C ASN A 66 -6.31 -12.75 -1.31
N ALA A 67 -6.50 -13.42 -0.19
CA ALA A 67 -5.87 -14.71 0.07
C ALA A 67 -6.75 -15.54 1.00
N ARG A 68 -6.51 -16.84 1.03
CA ARG A 68 -7.05 -17.75 2.02
C ARG A 68 -5.89 -18.35 2.80
N PHE A 69 -5.99 -18.40 4.11
CA PHE A 69 -4.90 -18.82 4.98
C PHE A 69 -5.43 -19.73 6.11
N GLU A 70 -4.53 -20.44 6.73
CA GLU A 70 -4.82 -21.28 7.89
C GLU A 70 -4.06 -20.76 9.10
N GLY A 71 -4.72 -20.78 10.28
CA GLY A 71 -4.09 -20.38 11.53
C GLY A 71 -4.90 -19.36 12.33
N THR A 72 -4.28 -18.79 13.35
CA THR A 72 -4.93 -17.93 14.35
C THR A 72 -4.61 -16.45 14.18
N SER A 73 -3.61 -16.12 13.34
CA SER A 73 -3.18 -14.74 13.14
C SER A 73 -2.77 -14.44 11.70
N LEU A 74 -2.84 -13.17 11.33
CA LEU A 74 -2.40 -12.66 10.05
C LEU A 74 -1.85 -11.25 10.21
N LYS A 75 -0.65 -11.00 9.65
CA LYS A 75 -0.11 -9.65 9.49
C LYS A 75 0.11 -9.34 8.02
N MET A 76 -0.04 -8.08 7.63
CA MET A 76 0.26 -7.58 6.29
C MET A 76 1.59 -6.83 6.31
N LEU A 77 2.38 -7.05 5.27
CA LEU A 77 3.60 -6.31 4.98
C LEU A 77 3.36 -5.36 3.80
N ALA A 78 3.75 -4.10 3.96
CA ALA A 78 3.72 -3.12 2.89
C ALA A 78 4.91 -2.15 3.00
N LYS A 79 5.16 -1.39 1.95
CA LYS A 79 6.10 -0.28 2.00
C LYS A 79 5.61 0.75 3.03
N PRO A 80 6.49 1.28 3.90
CA PRO A 80 6.13 2.40 4.75
C PRO A 80 5.55 3.57 3.95
N MET A 81 4.64 4.30 4.54
CA MET A 81 3.94 5.43 3.88
C MET A 81 3.05 5.03 2.70
N SER A 82 2.66 3.77 2.57
CA SER A 82 1.74 3.32 1.52
C SER A 82 0.31 3.86 1.66
N GLY A 83 -0.08 4.36 2.84
CA GLY A 83 -1.43 4.87 3.07
C GLY A 83 -2.39 3.82 3.62
N TYR A 84 -3.65 3.82 3.20
CA TYR A 84 -4.74 3.10 3.86
C TYR A 84 -5.33 1.96 3.03
N PHE A 85 -5.72 0.91 3.76
CA PHE A 85 -6.47 -0.24 3.24
C PHE A 85 -7.72 -0.48 4.10
N MET A 86 -8.78 -0.94 3.46
CA MET A 86 -9.86 -1.66 4.16
C MET A 86 -9.53 -3.14 4.14
N ALA A 87 -9.56 -3.74 5.31
CA ALA A 87 -9.37 -5.18 5.51
C ALA A 87 -10.66 -5.83 5.97
N GLN A 88 -10.93 -7.03 5.52
CA GLN A 88 -12.02 -7.87 5.99
C GLN A 88 -11.50 -9.29 6.15
N ILE A 89 -11.72 -9.87 7.33
CA ILE A 89 -11.46 -11.28 7.61
C ILE A 89 -12.79 -12.02 7.57
N ASP A 90 -12.88 -13.05 6.76
CA ASP A 90 -14.08 -13.84 6.51
C ASP A 90 -15.29 -12.93 6.14
N ASN A 91 -16.39 -13.12 6.82
CA ASN A 91 -17.58 -12.28 6.71
C ASN A 91 -17.70 -11.26 7.85
N GLY A 92 -16.60 -11.00 8.56
CA GLY A 92 -16.55 -10.02 9.64
C GLY A 92 -16.75 -8.59 9.15
N LYS A 93 -16.89 -7.66 10.11
CA LYS A 93 -17.00 -6.23 9.79
C LYS A 93 -15.67 -5.72 9.19
N PRO A 94 -15.71 -5.05 8.04
CA PRO A 94 -14.51 -4.41 7.50
C PRO A 94 -13.95 -3.32 8.41
N PHE A 95 -12.64 -3.18 8.42
CA PHE A 95 -11.92 -2.19 9.23
C PHE A 95 -10.78 -1.55 8.44
N LYS A 96 -10.43 -0.32 8.77
CA LYS A 96 -9.37 0.44 8.11
C LYS A 96 -8.04 0.21 8.81
N VAL A 97 -6.99 -0.03 8.03
CA VAL A 97 -5.61 -0.13 8.50
C VAL A 97 -4.72 0.81 7.70
N GLY A 98 -3.62 1.27 8.30
CA GLY A 98 -2.74 2.26 7.66
C GLY A 98 -1.26 1.95 7.80
N PHE A 99 -0.50 2.37 6.80
CA PHE A 99 0.96 2.38 6.74
C PHE A 99 1.41 3.84 6.57
N ASN A 100 1.25 4.65 7.62
CA ASN A 100 1.34 6.11 7.53
C ASN A 100 2.57 6.71 8.19
N ALA A 101 3.39 5.91 8.89
CA ALA A 101 4.65 6.36 9.44
C ALA A 101 5.86 5.72 8.72
N PRO A 102 7.03 6.36 8.75
CA PRO A 102 8.25 5.85 8.09
C PRO A 102 8.71 4.47 8.59
N LYS A 103 8.22 4.01 9.73
CA LYS A 103 8.54 2.69 10.30
C LYS A 103 7.40 1.68 10.13
N ASP A 104 6.24 2.09 9.65
CA ASP A 104 5.07 1.24 9.51
C ASP A 104 5.21 0.33 8.29
N SER A 105 5.87 -0.80 8.45
CA SER A 105 6.02 -1.82 7.41
C SER A 105 5.22 -3.09 7.67
N VAL A 106 4.65 -3.24 8.88
CA VAL A 106 3.88 -4.39 9.32
C VAL A 106 2.65 -3.94 10.07
N VAL A 107 1.49 -4.47 9.71
CA VAL A 107 0.22 -4.22 10.42
C VAL A 107 -0.45 -5.56 10.72
N SER A 108 -0.93 -5.74 11.96
CA SER A 108 -1.72 -6.91 12.33
C SER A 108 -3.14 -6.76 11.77
N LEU A 109 -3.58 -7.77 11.01
CA LEU A 109 -4.94 -7.83 10.46
C LEU A 109 -5.86 -8.69 11.32
N ALA A 110 -5.30 -9.73 11.94
CA ALA A 110 -6.06 -10.62 12.81
C ALA A 110 -5.15 -11.21 13.89
N THR A 111 -5.75 -11.47 15.05
CA THR A 111 -5.15 -12.19 16.17
C THR A 111 -6.24 -13.00 16.86
N SER A 112 -5.87 -14.14 17.46
CA SER A 112 -6.79 -14.97 18.24
C SER A 112 -8.03 -15.46 17.46
N LEU A 113 -7.86 -15.70 16.16
CA LEU A 113 -8.85 -16.42 15.37
C LEU A 113 -8.91 -17.88 15.84
N ARG A 114 -9.92 -18.63 15.39
CA ARG A 114 -9.91 -20.09 15.52
C ARG A 114 -8.78 -20.66 14.67
N ASP A 115 -8.23 -21.79 15.04
CA ASP A 115 -7.21 -22.47 14.21
C ASP A 115 -7.90 -23.25 13.08
N GLU A 116 -8.30 -22.53 12.04
CA GLU A 116 -9.01 -23.06 10.87
C GLU A 116 -8.65 -22.22 9.63
N ALA A 117 -9.30 -22.50 8.51
CA ALA A 117 -9.11 -21.74 7.28
C ALA A 117 -9.92 -20.43 7.31
N HIS A 118 -9.28 -19.34 6.96
CA HIS A 118 -9.84 -17.98 6.92
C HIS A 118 -9.59 -17.34 5.56
N GLU A 119 -10.43 -16.36 5.21
CA GLU A 119 -10.24 -15.49 4.05
C GLU A 119 -9.85 -14.08 4.50
N VAL A 120 -8.89 -13.48 3.79
CA VAL A 120 -8.59 -12.06 3.90
C VAL A 120 -8.90 -11.37 2.58
N ARG A 121 -9.60 -10.25 2.66
CA ARG A 121 -9.83 -9.34 1.54
C ARG A 121 -9.31 -7.97 1.91
N LEU A 122 -8.38 -7.47 1.12
CA LEU A 122 -7.80 -6.15 1.26
C LEU A 122 -8.21 -5.29 0.07
N MET A 123 -8.59 -4.05 0.33
CA MET A 123 -8.82 -3.04 -0.71
C MET A 123 -8.02 -1.79 -0.38
N TYR A 124 -7.16 -1.35 -1.29
CA TYR A 124 -6.52 -0.05 -1.18
C TYR A 124 -7.55 1.05 -1.39
N VAL A 125 -7.59 2.04 -0.50
CA VAL A 125 -8.77 2.92 -0.43
C VAL A 125 -8.50 4.39 -0.68
N ILE A 126 -7.26 4.76 -0.95
CA ILE A 126 -6.86 6.13 -1.28
C ILE A 126 -6.17 6.21 -2.64
N GLU A 127 -5.91 7.43 -3.11
CA GLU A 127 -5.12 7.66 -4.32
C GLU A 127 -3.62 7.47 -4.03
N GLY A 128 -2.99 6.49 -4.67
CA GLY A 128 -1.61 6.08 -4.38
C GLY A 128 -0.53 6.73 -5.23
N TYR A 129 -0.86 7.57 -6.21
CA TYR A 129 0.10 8.04 -7.22
C TYR A 129 1.25 8.89 -6.66
N GLN A 130 1.07 9.57 -5.54
CA GLN A 130 2.13 10.30 -4.84
C GLN A 130 2.91 9.42 -3.86
N ARG A 131 2.32 8.34 -3.39
CA ARG A 131 2.89 7.44 -2.38
C ARG A 131 3.61 6.25 -2.99
N MET A 132 3.19 5.83 -4.18
CA MET A 132 3.70 4.64 -4.85
C MET A 132 3.70 3.43 -3.89
N PRO A 133 2.51 3.02 -3.39
CA PRO A 133 2.38 1.92 -2.46
C PRO A 133 2.87 0.61 -3.06
N GLU A 134 3.41 -0.25 -2.20
CA GLU A 134 3.86 -1.60 -2.55
C GLU A 134 3.33 -2.59 -1.52
N PHE A 135 2.79 -3.68 -1.99
CA PHE A 135 2.51 -4.84 -1.16
C PHE A 135 3.77 -5.69 -1.03
N ARG A 136 4.08 -6.17 0.18
CA ARG A 136 5.31 -6.93 0.48
C ARG A 136 5.05 -8.30 1.08
N GLY A 137 3.77 -8.72 1.12
CA GLY A 137 3.38 -10.06 1.53
C GLY A 137 2.60 -10.11 2.84
N PHE A 138 2.49 -11.33 3.34
CA PHE A 138 1.83 -11.63 4.61
C PHE A 138 2.80 -12.29 5.58
N ILE A 139 2.44 -12.27 6.87
CA ILE A 139 3.05 -13.12 7.90
C ILE A 139 1.93 -13.92 8.53
N LEU A 140 2.08 -15.22 8.47
CA LEU A 140 1.18 -16.22 9.08
C LEU A 140 1.79 -16.74 10.39
N ASP A 141 1.04 -17.52 11.13
CA ASP A 141 1.58 -18.34 12.22
C ASP A 141 2.70 -19.24 11.72
N GLU A 142 3.66 -19.58 12.57
CA GLU A 142 4.82 -20.37 12.22
C GLU A 142 4.42 -21.73 11.57
N GLY A 143 5.04 -22.04 10.43
CA GLY A 143 4.79 -23.25 9.67
C GLY A 143 3.49 -23.29 8.87
N ARG A 144 2.63 -22.24 8.97
CA ARG A 144 1.40 -22.13 8.19
C ARG A 144 1.68 -21.61 6.78
N LYS A 145 0.73 -21.86 5.86
CA LYS A 145 0.80 -21.47 4.44
C LYS A 145 -0.52 -20.90 3.96
N LEU A 146 -0.51 -20.26 2.81
CA LEU A 146 -1.74 -19.91 2.10
C LEU A 146 -2.39 -21.18 1.55
N LEU A 147 -3.69 -21.08 1.38
CA LEU A 147 -4.56 -22.10 0.80
C LEU A 147 -5.04 -21.63 -0.57
N GLU A 148 -5.58 -22.55 -1.35
CA GLU A 148 -6.22 -22.22 -2.63
C GLU A 148 -7.24 -21.08 -2.43
N PRO A 149 -7.12 -19.97 -3.16
CA PRO A 149 -8.00 -18.83 -2.98
C PRO A 149 -9.41 -19.12 -3.49
N PRO A 150 -10.44 -18.41 -3.00
CA PRO A 150 -11.80 -18.58 -3.48
C PRO A 150 -11.93 -18.16 -4.94
N TYR A 151 -12.89 -18.73 -5.66
CA TYR A 151 -13.19 -18.32 -7.03
C TYR A 151 -13.64 -16.86 -7.07
N LEU A 152 -13.08 -16.13 -8.04
CA LEU A 152 -13.52 -14.77 -8.32
C LEU A 152 -14.88 -14.75 -9.02
N PRO A 153 -15.75 -13.77 -8.76
CA PRO A 153 -16.97 -13.59 -9.54
C PRO A 153 -16.66 -13.48 -11.04
N GLU A 154 -17.50 -14.07 -11.88
CA GLU A 154 -17.34 -13.96 -13.35
C GLU A 154 -17.60 -12.54 -13.86
N ARG A 155 -18.60 -11.86 -13.26
CA ARG A 155 -18.94 -10.48 -13.61
C ARG A 155 -17.80 -9.55 -13.24
N LYS A 156 -17.41 -8.68 -14.19
CA LYS A 156 -16.40 -7.63 -13.99
C LYS A 156 -17.03 -6.28 -14.30
N ILE A 157 -16.76 -5.28 -13.45
CA ILE A 157 -17.21 -3.90 -13.67
C ILE A 157 -16.00 -2.99 -13.53
N GLU A 158 -15.72 -2.18 -14.54
CA GLU A 158 -14.71 -1.13 -14.47
C GLU A 158 -15.40 0.21 -14.23
N PHE A 159 -14.92 0.93 -13.21
CA PHE A 159 -15.38 2.27 -12.84
C PHE A 159 -14.29 3.27 -13.23
N ILE A 160 -14.64 4.17 -14.15
CA ILE A 160 -13.74 5.23 -14.60
C ILE A 160 -14.25 6.55 -14.05
N GLY A 161 -13.41 7.30 -13.32
CA GLY A 161 -13.94 8.50 -12.67
C GLY A 161 -12.91 9.44 -12.07
N ASN A 162 -13.43 10.31 -11.23
CA ASN A 162 -12.69 11.37 -10.55
C ASN A 162 -12.75 11.21 -9.02
N SER A 163 -12.67 12.33 -8.27
CA SER A 163 -12.67 12.34 -6.81
C SER A 163 -13.88 11.65 -6.16
N ILE A 164 -15.07 11.70 -6.81
CA ILE A 164 -16.26 10.99 -6.31
C ILE A 164 -16.05 9.49 -6.36
N THR A 165 -15.39 9.00 -7.41
CA THR A 165 -15.04 7.58 -7.54
C THR A 165 -13.89 7.21 -6.60
N CYS A 166 -12.91 8.08 -6.39
CA CYS A 166 -11.82 7.83 -5.45
C CYS A 166 -12.32 7.75 -4.00
N GLY A 167 -13.36 8.48 -3.63
CA GLY A 167 -13.86 8.54 -2.25
C GLY A 167 -13.31 9.73 -1.47
N TYR A 168 -12.93 10.80 -2.17
CA TYR A 168 -12.44 12.05 -1.57
C TYR A 168 -13.38 12.52 -0.47
N GLY A 169 -12.87 12.61 0.77
CA GLY A 169 -13.57 13.16 1.92
C GLY A 169 -14.82 12.41 2.35
N VAL A 170 -15.05 11.16 1.90
CA VAL A 170 -16.29 10.42 2.19
C VAL A 170 -16.45 10.11 3.69
N GLU A 171 -15.36 10.07 4.44
CA GLU A 171 -15.36 9.92 5.91
C GLU A 171 -15.25 11.26 6.66
N SER A 172 -15.14 12.40 5.96
CA SER A 172 -15.10 13.70 6.61
C SER A 172 -16.46 14.07 7.21
N THR A 173 -16.44 14.58 8.41
CA THR A 173 -17.62 15.16 9.09
C THR A 173 -17.71 16.67 8.94
N ASN A 174 -16.69 17.29 8.32
CA ASN A 174 -16.63 18.73 8.12
C ASN A 174 -16.61 19.06 6.61
N PRO A 175 -17.69 19.66 6.05
CA PRO A 175 -17.77 19.96 4.62
C PRO A 175 -16.77 21.03 4.14
N LYS A 176 -16.08 21.71 5.06
CA LYS A 176 -15.03 22.69 4.76
C LYS A 176 -13.63 22.12 4.91
N GLU A 177 -13.50 20.85 5.29
CA GLU A 177 -12.23 20.18 5.39
C GLU A 177 -11.60 20.01 4.00
N GLY A 178 -10.31 20.28 3.89
CA GLY A 178 -9.55 20.00 2.68
C GLY A 178 -9.33 18.51 2.48
N PHE A 179 -8.58 18.15 1.45
CA PHE A 179 -8.20 16.77 1.20
C PHE A 179 -7.35 16.21 2.34
N SER A 180 -7.69 15.00 2.75
CA SER A 180 -6.91 14.20 3.68
C SER A 180 -7.03 12.73 3.30
N ASP A 181 -5.90 12.01 3.28
CA ASP A 181 -5.89 10.56 3.06
C ASP A 181 -6.66 9.81 4.14
N GLU A 182 -6.72 10.39 5.36
CA GLU A 182 -7.46 9.82 6.50
C GLU A 182 -8.96 9.75 6.22
N THR A 183 -9.49 10.73 5.48
CA THR A 183 -10.93 10.85 5.18
C THR A 183 -11.29 10.37 3.78
N GLU A 184 -10.32 10.02 2.95
CA GLU A 184 -10.56 9.33 1.69
C GLU A 184 -10.82 7.85 1.94
N ASN A 185 -11.89 7.30 1.33
CA ASN A 185 -12.18 5.87 1.44
C ASN A 185 -12.99 5.35 0.25
N HIS A 186 -12.29 4.78 -0.72
CA HIS A 186 -12.93 4.19 -1.90
C HIS A 186 -13.94 3.08 -1.56
N TYR A 187 -13.71 2.32 -0.49
CA TYR A 187 -14.60 1.23 -0.05
C TYR A 187 -16.04 1.71 0.20
N LEU A 188 -16.22 2.96 0.57
CA LEU A 188 -17.51 3.61 0.88
C LEU A 188 -18.12 4.32 -0.32
N THR A 189 -17.50 4.29 -1.50
CA THR A 189 -18.04 4.93 -2.70
C THR A 189 -19.15 4.11 -3.36
N TYR A 190 -19.89 4.79 -4.23
CA TYR A 190 -20.91 4.14 -5.08
C TYR A 190 -20.31 2.97 -5.88
N ALA A 191 -19.08 3.11 -6.37
CA ALA A 191 -18.42 2.12 -7.20
C ALA A 191 -18.20 0.82 -6.42
N ALA A 192 -17.57 0.91 -5.26
CA ALA A 192 -17.28 -0.25 -4.43
C ALA A 192 -18.58 -0.88 -3.86
N ILE A 193 -19.58 -0.06 -3.49
CA ILE A 193 -20.89 -0.54 -3.01
C ILE A 193 -21.64 -1.28 -4.14
N THR A 194 -21.68 -0.71 -5.34
CA THR A 194 -22.33 -1.34 -6.50
C THR A 194 -21.69 -2.67 -6.84
N ALA A 195 -20.37 -2.74 -6.90
CA ALA A 195 -19.67 -3.99 -7.20
C ALA A 195 -19.96 -5.08 -6.16
N ARG A 196 -19.96 -4.74 -4.87
CA ARG A 196 -20.32 -5.69 -3.80
C ARG A 196 -21.76 -6.18 -3.91
N ASN A 197 -22.71 -5.27 -4.14
CA ASN A 197 -24.14 -5.63 -4.26
C ASN A 197 -24.41 -6.52 -5.47
N LEU A 198 -23.68 -6.30 -6.57
CA LEU A 198 -23.80 -7.09 -7.80
C LEU A 198 -22.91 -8.33 -7.80
N LYS A 199 -22.16 -8.59 -6.73
CA LYS A 199 -21.19 -9.68 -6.60
C LYS A 199 -20.25 -9.71 -7.84
N ALA A 200 -19.63 -8.57 -8.14
CA ALA A 200 -18.76 -8.39 -9.30
C ALA A 200 -17.31 -8.13 -8.88
N GLN A 201 -16.38 -8.57 -9.70
CA GLN A 201 -15.01 -8.05 -9.64
C GLN A 201 -15.04 -6.55 -9.94
N HIS A 202 -14.26 -5.79 -9.20
CA HIS A 202 -14.28 -4.34 -9.16
C HIS A 202 -12.95 -3.79 -9.63
N LEU A 203 -12.97 -3.13 -10.77
CA LEU A 203 -11.81 -2.52 -11.40
C LEU A 203 -11.99 -1.00 -11.38
N VAL A 204 -10.95 -0.25 -11.11
CA VAL A 204 -11.05 1.22 -10.98
C VAL A 204 -9.91 1.91 -11.70
N VAL A 205 -10.27 2.92 -12.49
CA VAL A 205 -9.35 3.90 -13.03
C VAL A 205 -9.88 5.29 -12.69
N ALA A 206 -9.41 5.84 -11.60
CA ALA A 206 -9.89 7.11 -11.09
C ALA A 206 -8.75 7.94 -10.48
N ARG A 207 -8.93 9.27 -10.56
CA ARG A 207 -8.06 10.24 -9.89
C ARG A 207 -8.82 11.53 -9.63
N SER A 208 -8.62 12.13 -8.46
CA SER A 208 -9.19 13.43 -8.10
C SER A 208 -8.79 14.53 -9.07
N GLY A 209 -9.76 15.34 -9.45
CA GLY A 209 -9.56 16.45 -10.36
C GLY A 209 -9.37 16.08 -11.85
N ILE A 210 -9.33 14.79 -12.21
CA ILE A 210 -9.16 14.40 -13.61
C ILE A 210 -10.46 14.53 -14.39
N GLY A 211 -10.37 14.91 -15.65
CA GLY A 211 -11.47 14.95 -16.61
C GLY A 211 -11.11 14.24 -17.90
N ILE A 212 -12.11 13.94 -18.73
CA ILE A 212 -11.91 13.31 -20.04
C ILE A 212 -11.14 14.20 -20.99
N TYR A 213 -11.49 15.48 -21.03
CA TYR A 213 -10.87 16.48 -21.91
C TYR A 213 -10.07 17.50 -21.10
N ARG A 214 -10.65 17.99 -20.01
CA ARG A 214 -10.08 19.04 -19.18
C ARG A 214 -10.16 18.66 -17.71
N ASN A 215 -9.04 18.76 -17.01
CA ASN A 215 -8.96 18.55 -15.57
C ASN A 215 -9.56 19.74 -14.81
N TYR A 216 -9.89 19.54 -13.53
CA TYR A 216 -10.33 20.61 -12.64
C TYR A 216 -9.35 21.79 -12.68
N ALA A 217 -9.88 23.00 -12.81
CA ALA A 217 -9.12 24.24 -12.98
C ALA A 217 -8.12 24.26 -14.15
N GLY A 218 -8.16 23.28 -15.05
CA GLY A 218 -7.28 23.22 -16.22
C GLY A 218 -7.66 24.21 -17.33
N PRO A 219 -6.82 24.36 -18.38
CA PRO A 219 -7.09 25.28 -19.48
C PRO A 219 -8.31 24.88 -20.30
N LYS A 220 -9.03 25.85 -20.85
CA LYS A 220 -10.22 25.59 -21.70
C LYS A 220 -9.91 24.78 -22.95
N THR A 221 -8.67 24.81 -23.40
CA THR A 221 -8.14 24.07 -24.56
C THR A 221 -7.88 22.57 -24.27
N GLY A 222 -8.20 22.09 -23.07
CA GLY A 222 -7.97 20.71 -22.66
C GLY A 222 -6.64 20.48 -21.97
N ASN A 223 -6.46 19.28 -21.41
CA ASN A 223 -5.25 18.85 -20.74
C ASN A 223 -4.64 17.64 -21.46
N ARG A 224 -3.31 17.66 -21.66
CA ARG A 224 -2.57 16.52 -22.21
C ARG A 224 -2.58 15.30 -21.25
N ASN A 225 -2.69 15.56 -19.94
CA ASN A 225 -2.79 14.53 -18.89
C ASN A 225 -4.23 14.32 -18.40
N SER A 226 -5.19 14.34 -19.33
CA SER A 226 -6.58 13.98 -19.07
C SER A 226 -6.76 12.48 -18.85
N MET A 227 -7.95 12.03 -18.43
CA MET A 227 -8.26 10.62 -18.26
C MET A 227 -7.98 9.81 -19.54
N ALA A 228 -8.34 10.35 -20.71
CA ALA A 228 -8.10 9.68 -21.99
C ALA A 228 -6.62 9.36 -22.23
N ALA A 229 -5.71 10.24 -21.79
CA ALA A 229 -4.27 10.04 -21.93
C ALA A 229 -3.65 9.16 -20.84
N MET A 230 -4.37 8.93 -19.72
CA MET A 230 -3.88 8.19 -18.58
C MET A 230 -4.52 6.79 -18.45
N TYR A 231 -5.59 6.55 -19.20
CA TYR A 231 -6.40 5.35 -19.05
C TYR A 231 -5.64 4.05 -19.29
N ASP A 232 -4.68 4.04 -20.19
CA ASP A 232 -3.88 2.86 -20.53
C ASP A 232 -2.66 2.63 -19.62
N GLN A 233 -2.50 3.41 -18.55
CA GLN A 233 -1.35 3.25 -17.64
C GLN A 233 -1.63 2.19 -16.57
N THR A 234 -0.66 1.32 -16.31
CA THR A 234 -0.69 0.38 -15.18
C THR A 234 -0.64 1.12 -13.85
N LEU A 235 0.25 2.09 -13.75
CA LEU A 235 0.39 2.98 -12.59
C LEU A 235 0.10 4.41 -13.04
N PHE A 236 -0.79 5.10 -12.35
CA PHE A 236 -1.14 6.48 -12.69
C PHE A 236 0.10 7.39 -12.65
N GLY A 237 0.33 8.11 -13.74
CA GLY A 237 1.47 9.03 -13.88
C GLY A 237 2.78 8.37 -14.27
N VAL A 238 2.84 7.05 -14.40
CA VAL A 238 4.02 6.30 -14.87
C VAL A 238 3.84 5.93 -16.35
N GLN A 239 4.41 6.73 -17.24
CA GLN A 239 4.17 6.63 -18.70
C GLN A 239 4.72 5.35 -19.34
N ASN A 240 5.75 4.74 -18.76
CA ASN A 240 6.51 3.65 -19.39
C ASN A 240 5.96 2.25 -19.09
N GLU A 241 4.77 2.17 -18.52
CA GLU A 241 4.12 0.90 -18.22
C GLU A 241 2.65 0.96 -18.60
N LYS A 242 2.33 0.26 -19.68
CA LYS A 242 0.96 0.19 -20.20
C LYS A 242 0.24 -1.01 -19.61
N TRP A 243 -1.03 -0.80 -19.32
CA TRP A 243 -1.92 -1.87 -18.93
C TRP A 243 -2.23 -2.78 -20.11
N ASN A 244 -2.19 -4.09 -19.87
CA ASN A 244 -2.61 -5.10 -20.84
C ASN A 244 -4.10 -5.42 -20.58
N PHE A 245 -4.95 -5.03 -21.52
CA PHE A 245 -6.41 -5.21 -21.43
C PHE A 245 -6.85 -6.64 -21.71
#